data_1ad01b6207a85b8805a9a5524a030bba
#
_entry.id   1ad01b6207a85b8805a9a5524a030bba
#
_cell.length_a   1.000
_cell.length_b   1.000
_cell.length_c   1.000
_cell.angle_alpha   90.00
_cell.angle_beta   90.00
_cell.angle_gamma   90.00
#
_symmetry.space_group_name_H-M   'P 1'
#
loop_
_entity.id
_entity.type
_entity.pdbx_description
1 polymer ?
#
loop_
_entity_poly.entity_id
_entity_poly.type
_entity_poly.pdbx_seq_one_letter_code
_entity_poly.pdbx_strand_id
1 'polypeptide(L)'
;MQGRRDPGQKSEAEQRGPLSKSADVVIVGGGIVGSSIAYHLTDQGCRNVLVLERETRQGLGSTGKSMGGVRAQFATAVNIQMSLYSIPFLARFEELTGHPSSYRPQGYLFVASSEKHLEYLRANQAKQVELGFKGCEMLGAGDVVRILPQLRADDVVGGSFCATDGFVDPYSVMNGFAARAMERGARIEKGVEVTAILRDERGVAGVGTRRGPVQTRAVVNAAGPWAAEVAHMAGVQLPVEPLRRMLVPTEPFPQISHQAPMTIDMATGFHFRPEGLGLLLAWSDPDEQPGFKTIFDSSFVEKILTRAVQRVPCFENLQVNPARGWAGLYEMTPDHHAVLGPVREVPGFFLANGFSGHGVMHSPATGRILADLILKGTSDLIDPRSLSLDRFVEGRLIEETAVL
;
A
#
# COMPACT_ATOMS: atom_id res chain seq x y z
N MET A 1 -39.56 -12.30 -11.68
CA MET A 1 -39.42 -13.78 -11.59
C MET A 1 -38.36 -14.08 -10.57
N GLN A 2 -38.72 -14.46 -9.36
CA GLN A 2 -37.80 -14.90 -8.31
C GLN A 2 -37.32 -16.30 -8.65
N GLY A 3 -36.03 -16.47 -8.95
CA GLY A 3 -35.42 -17.77 -9.18
C GLY A 3 -35.44 -18.60 -7.90
N ARG A 4 -36.13 -19.70 -7.90
CA ARG A 4 -36.09 -20.73 -6.86
C ARG A 4 -34.68 -21.30 -6.80
N ARG A 5 -34.00 -21.16 -5.65
CA ARG A 5 -32.77 -21.90 -5.37
C ARG A 5 -33.11 -23.38 -5.23
N ASP A 6 -32.38 -24.22 -5.93
CA ASP A 6 -32.43 -25.67 -5.83
C ASP A 6 -31.96 -26.08 -4.41
N PRO A 7 -32.79 -26.80 -3.61
CA PRO A 7 -32.44 -27.17 -2.23
C PRO A 7 -31.30 -28.20 -2.10
N GLY A 8 -30.71 -28.67 -3.21
CA GLY A 8 -29.59 -29.62 -3.23
C GLY A 8 -28.21 -29.04 -3.52
N GLN A 9 -28.09 -27.77 -3.90
CA GLN A 9 -26.78 -27.15 -4.08
C GLN A 9 -26.22 -26.64 -2.74
N LYS A 10 -25.30 -27.41 -2.17
CA LYS A 10 -24.46 -26.93 -1.04
C LYS A 10 -23.81 -25.63 -1.45
N SER A 11 -23.80 -24.63 -0.54
CA SER A 11 -23.11 -23.38 -0.76
C SER A 11 -21.62 -23.66 -1.05
N GLU A 12 -20.95 -22.83 -1.85
CA GLU A 12 -19.50 -22.98 -2.11
C GLU A 12 -18.67 -23.05 -0.82
N ALA A 13 -19.15 -22.47 0.28
CA ALA A 13 -18.56 -22.56 1.61
C ALA A 13 -18.64 -23.97 2.23
N GLU A 14 -19.71 -24.74 1.92
CA GLU A 14 -19.89 -26.11 2.41
C GLU A 14 -19.11 -27.15 1.58
N GLN A 15 -18.64 -26.79 0.40
CA GLN A 15 -17.79 -27.65 -0.45
C GLN A 15 -16.29 -27.59 -0.08
N ARG A 16 -15.88 -26.59 0.69
CA ARG A 16 -14.50 -26.45 1.17
C ARG A 16 -14.36 -27.18 2.50
N GLY A 17 -13.41 -28.10 2.59
CA GLY A 17 -13.11 -28.87 3.81
C GLY A 17 -12.91 -27.98 5.06
N PRO A 18 -12.82 -28.58 6.25
CA PRO A 18 -12.64 -27.84 7.49
C PRO A 18 -11.32 -27.05 7.48
N LEU A 19 -11.34 -25.88 8.13
CA LEU A 19 -10.12 -25.10 8.36
C LEU A 19 -9.15 -25.90 9.26
N SER A 20 -7.88 -25.53 9.17
CA SER A 20 -6.89 -26.00 10.16
C SER A 20 -7.35 -25.66 11.58
N LYS A 21 -7.22 -26.60 12.48
CA LYS A 21 -7.57 -26.37 13.89
C LYS A 21 -6.61 -25.42 14.60
N SER A 22 -5.38 -25.29 14.11
CA SER A 22 -4.36 -24.41 14.70
C SER A 22 -3.35 -23.90 13.68
N ALA A 23 -2.71 -22.77 14.01
CA ALA A 23 -1.57 -22.20 13.31
C ALA A 23 -0.60 -21.57 14.32
N ASP A 24 0.69 -21.44 13.94
CA ASP A 24 1.67 -20.70 14.75
C ASP A 24 1.36 -19.20 14.66
N VAL A 25 1.06 -18.74 13.44
CA VAL A 25 0.65 -17.35 13.16
C VAL A 25 -0.58 -17.35 12.26
N VAL A 26 -1.61 -16.58 12.63
CA VAL A 26 -2.75 -16.28 11.76
C VAL A 26 -2.63 -14.84 11.27
N ILE A 27 -2.70 -14.62 9.96
CA ILE A 27 -2.72 -13.31 9.32
C ILE A 27 -4.14 -13.03 8.81
N VAL A 28 -4.74 -11.94 9.27
CA VAL A 28 -6.08 -11.49 8.86
C VAL A 28 -5.93 -10.50 7.72
N GLY A 29 -6.29 -10.92 6.50
CA GLY A 29 -6.14 -10.16 5.27
C GLY A 29 -5.05 -10.69 4.35
N GLY A 30 -5.45 -11.13 3.15
CA GLY A 30 -4.58 -11.70 2.11
C GLY A 30 -4.15 -10.68 1.04
N GLY A 31 -4.13 -9.39 1.36
CA GLY A 31 -3.58 -8.35 0.50
C GLY A 31 -2.06 -8.41 0.39
N ILE A 32 -1.45 -7.42 -0.28
CA ILE A 32 0.01 -7.38 -0.49
C ILE A 32 0.79 -7.39 0.82
N VAL A 33 0.31 -6.69 1.86
CA VAL A 33 0.94 -6.64 3.19
C VAL A 33 0.89 -8.01 3.87
N GLY A 34 -0.29 -8.62 3.96
CA GLY A 34 -0.44 -9.95 4.57
C GLY A 34 0.34 -11.03 3.82
N SER A 35 0.39 -10.97 2.48
CA SER A 35 1.19 -11.89 1.65
C SER A 35 2.69 -11.70 1.89
N SER A 36 3.17 -10.46 2.03
CA SER A 36 4.56 -10.17 2.36
C SER A 36 4.94 -10.67 3.75
N ILE A 37 4.07 -10.50 4.75
CA ILE A 37 4.30 -11.02 6.11
C ILE A 37 4.39 -12.55 6.08
N ALA A 38 3.48 -13.23 5.38
CA ALA A 38 3.52 -14.68 5.21
C ALA A 38 4.82 -15.15 4.54
N TYR A 39 5.28 -14.42 3.49
CA TYR A 39 6.54 -14.69 2.84
C TYR A 39 7.72 -14.60 3.82
N HIS A 40 7.86 -13.50 4.54
CA HIS A 40 9.01 -13.30 5.42
C HIS A 40 9.00 -14.22 6.65
N LEU A 41 7.82 -14.54 7.20
CA LEU A 41 7.69 -15.55 8.25
C LEU A 41 8.18 -16.91 7.78
N THR A 42 7.74 -17.35 6.59
CA THR A 42 8.15 -18.66 6.05
C THR A 42 9.60 -18.67 5.60
N ASP A 43 10.13 -17.57 5.10
CA ASP A 43 11.54 -17.39 4.77
C ASP A 43 12.43 -17.53 5.99
N GLN A 44 11.97 -17.06 7.16
CA GLN A 44 12.66 -17.20 8.45
C GLN A 44 12.33 -18.51 9.19
N GLY A 45 11.68 -19.49 8.52
CA GLY A 45 11.47 -20.85 9.04
C GLY A 45 10.16 -21.10 9.78
N CYS A 46 9.25 -20.13 9.90
CA CYS A 46 7.90 -20.36 10.43
C CYS A 46 7.07 -21.15 9.40
N ARG A 47 6.68 -22.38 9.72
CA ARG A 47 6.07 -23.29 8.72
C ARG A 47 4.55 -23.38 8.79
N ASN A 48 3.96 -23.02 9.90
CA ASN A 48 2.52 -23.14 10.12
C ASN A 48 1.86 -21.76 10.13
N VAL A 49 1.99 -21.02 9.02
CA VAL A 49 1.38 -19.71 8.79
C VAL A 49 0.06 -19.90 8.06
N LEU A 50 -1.00 -19.27 8.58
CA LEU A 50 -2.32 -19.28 7.96
C LEU A 50 -2.76 -17.84 7.66
N VAL A 51 -3.00 -17.55 6.39
CA VAL A 51 -3.62 -16.30 5.93
C VAL A 51 -5.11 -16.52 5.70
N LEU A 52 -5.93 -15.67 6.29
CA LEU A 52 -7.40 -15.70 6.11
C LEU A 52 -7.82 -14.46 5.32
N GLU A 53 -8.33 -14.69 4.11
CA GLU A 53 -8.82 -13.66 3.21
C GLU A 53 -10.35 -13.75 3.12
N ARG A 54 -11.02 -12.64 3.41
CA ARG A 54 -12.49 -12.55 3.38
C ARG A 54 -13.05 -12.74 1.98
N GLU A 55 -12.41 -12.18 0.99
CA GLU A 55 -12.86 -12.22 -0.39
C GLU A 55 -12.56 -13.59 -1.05
N THR A 56 -13.29 -13.91 -2.12
CA THR A 56 -13.09 -15.14 -2.89
C THR A 56 -11.76 -15.17 -3.66
N ARG A 57 -11.13 -14.02 -3.83
CA ARG A 57 -9.80 -13.83 -4.44
C ARG A 57 -9.01 -12.79 -3.66
N GLN A 58 -7.69 -12.95 -3.61
CA GLN A 58 -6.80 -11.95 -3.07
C GLN A 58 -6.77 -10.69 -3.97
N GLY A 59 -6.39 -9.55 -3.39
CA GLY A 59 -6.17 -8.30 -4.12
C GLY A 59 -7.42 -7.52 -4.49
N LEU A 60 -8.63 -7.93 -4.07
CA LEU A 60 -9.87 -7.19 -4.35
C LEU A 60 -10.03 -5.91 -3.51
N GLY A 61 -9.30 -5.79 -2.41
CA GLY A 61 -9.20 -4.58 -1.61
C GLY A 61 -8.27 -3.53 -2.23
N SER A 62 -7.55 -2.78 -1.37
CA SER A 62 -6.68 -1.67 -1.78
C SER A 62 -5.54 -2.10 -2.72
N THR A 63 -5.01 -3.31 -2.58
CA THR A 63 -3.90 -3.82 -3.40
C THR A 63 -4.18 -3.71 -4.89
N GLY A 64 -5.26 -4.30 -5.37
CA GLY A 64 -5.60 -4.28 -6.80
C GLY A 64 -6.21 -2.98 -7.31
N LYS A 65 -6.34 -1.99 -6.44
CA LYS A 65 -6.82 -0.64 -6.77
C LYS A 65 -5.70 0.40 -6.74
N SER A 66 -4.48 -0.01 -6.35
CA SER A 66 -3.33 0.87 -6.22
C SER A 66 -2.74 1.25 -7.57
N MET A 67 -2.17 2.44 -7.63
CA MET A 67 -1.37 2.92 -8.76
C MET A 67 -0.01 2.20 -8.87
N GLY A 68 0.42 1.51 -7.80
CA GLY A 68 1.66 0.72 -7.79
C GLY A 68 2.94 1.54 -7.64
N GLY A 69 2.84 2.80 -7.22
CA GLY A 69 4.01 3.65 -7.05
C GLY A 69 4.99 3.12 -6.01
N VAL A 70 6.31 3.31 -6.28
CA VAL A 70 7.43 2.92 -5.42
C VAL A 70 8.42 4.07 -5.41
N ARG A 71 8.70 4.66 -4.25
CA ARG A 71 9.61 5.79 -4.11
C ARG A 71 10.36 5.81 -2.79
N ALA A 72 11.52 6.47 -2.77
CA ALA A 72 12.28 6.80 -1.57
C ALA A 72 12.18 8.29 -1.18
N GLN A 73 11.58 9.12 -2.02
CA GLN A 73 11.39 10.56 -1.79
C GLN A 73 10.30 10.81 -0.74
N PHE A 74 10.62 10.62 0.53
CA PHE A 74 9.78 10.88 1.71
C PHE A 74 10.37 11.98 2.59
N ALA A 75 9.52 12.52 3.49
CA ALA A 75 9.89 13.56 4.44
C ALA A 75 10.35 13.02 5.81
N THR A 76 10.06 11.75 6.12
CA THR A 76 10.36 11.15 7.42
C THR A 76 11.37 10.01 7.33
N ALA A 77 12.22 9.91 8.37
CA ALA A 77 13.29 8.92 8.39
C ALA A 77 12.79 7.48 8.27
N VAL A 78 11.70 7.16 8.95
CA VAL A 78 11.17 5.79 8.96
C VAL A 78 10.68 5.37 7.59
N ASN A 79 9.98 6.24 6.84
CA ASN A 79 9.52 5.92 5.48
C ASN A 79 10.69 5.82 4.50
N ILE A 80 11.72 6.69 4.64
CA ILE A 80 12.95 6.59 3.86
C ILE A 80 13.64 5.24 4.12
N GLN A 81 13.84 4.85 5.38
CA GLN A 81 14.47 3.57 5.75
C GLN A 81 13.69 2.37 5.21
N MET A 82 12.35 2.37 5.32
CA MET A 82 11.52 1.31 4.74
C MET A 82 11.67 1.23 3.21
N SER A 83 11.79 2.38 2.53
CA SER A 83 12.01 2.43 1.08
C SER A 83 13.40 1.94 0.68
N LEU A 84 14.43 2.27 1.45
CA LEU A 84 15.81 1.81 1.20
C LEU A 84 15.94 0.27 1.27
N TYR A 85 15.11 -0.39 2.05
CA TYR A 85 14.99 -1.85 2.04
C TYR A 85 14.12 -2.35 0.88
N SER A 86 12.97 -1.70 0.68
CA SER A 86 11.92 -2.21 -0.23
C SER A 86 12.30 -2.07 -1.70
N ILE A 87 12.94 -0.97 -2.13
CA ILE A 87 13.27 -0.75 -3.54
C ILE A 87 14.27 -1.81 -4.06
N PRO A 88 15.42 -2.05 -3.40
CA PRO A 88 16.32 -3.14 -3.81
C PRO A 88 15.65 -4.53 -3.75
N PHE A 89 14.76 -4.76 -2.80
CA PHE A 89 14.02 -6.02 -2.71
C PHE A 89 13.11 -6.21 -3.93
N LEU A 90 12.36 -5.17 -4.32
CA LEU A 90 11.46 -5.20 -5.48
C LEU A 90 12.24 -5.31 -6.80
N ALA A 91 13.42 -4.71 -6.90
CA ALA A 91 14.30 -4.86 -8.06
C ALA A 91 14.82 -6.31 -8.24
N ARG A 92 15.02 -7.02 -7.13
CA ARG A 92 15.46 -8.43 -7.11
C ARG A 92 14.31 -9.41 -6.83
N PHE A 93 13.08 -8.98 -6.96
CA PHE A 93 11.91 -9.73 -6.51
C PHE A 93 11.80 -11.10 -7.18
N GLU A 94 12.07 -11.18 -8.48
CA GLU A 94 12.03 -12.42 -9.24
C GLU A 94 13.10 -13.41 -8.77
N GLU A 95 14.31 -12.94 -8.48
CA GLU A 95 15.38 -13.75 -7.89
C GLU A 95 14.97 -14.33 -6.53
N LEU A 96 14.28 -13.52 -5.70
CA LEU A 96 13.92 -13.87 -4.33
C LEU A 96 12.67 -14.75 -4.23
N THR A 97 11.72 -14.56 -5.14
CA THR A 97 10.40 -15.20 -5.06
C THR A 97 10.12 -16.19 -6.19
N GLY A 98 10.87 -16.13 -7.29
CA GLY A 98 10.57 -16.85 -8.53
C GLY A 98 9.46 -16.21 -9.39
N HIS A 99 9.00 -15.01 -9.02
CA HIS A 99 7.92 -14.29 -9.70
C HIS A 99 8.32 -12.85 -10.00
N PRO A 100 7.92 -12.27 -11.16
CA PRO A 100 8.26 -10.89 -11.49
C PRO A 100 7.48 -9.91 -10.60
N SER A 101 8.13 -8.81 -10.20
CA SER A 101 7.46 -7.65 -9.59
C SER A 101 6.88 -6.70 -10.63
N SER A 102 7.30 -6.82 -11.88
CA SER A 102 7.11 -5.83 -12.93
C SER A 102 7.61 -4.43 -12.52
N TYR A 103 8.68 -4.38 -11.74
CA TYR A 103 9.29 -3.12 -11.30
C TYR A 103 9.88 -2.37 -12.49
N ARG A 104 9.47 -1.10 -12.61
CA ARG A 104 9.90 -0.18 -13.65
C ARG A 104 10.53 1.04 -13.00
N PRO A 105 11.87 1.12 -12.90
CA PRO A 105 12.59 2.28 -12.37
C PRO A 105 12.64 3.41 -13.40
N GLN A 106 11.50 3.99 -13.71
CA GLN A 106 11.37 5.11 -14.64
C GLN A 106 11.48 6.46 -13.94
N GLY A 107 11.65 6.45 -12.64
CA GLY A 107 11.81 7.61 -11.79
C GLY A 107 10.49 8.18 -11.27
N TYR A 108 10.66 9.08 -10.29
CA TYR A 108 9.64 10.01 -9.82
C TYR A 108 10.14 11.42 -9.98
N LEU A 109 9.35 12.25 -10.64
CA LEU A 109 9.58 13.66 -10.86
C LEU A 109 8.58 14.49 -10.04
N PHE A 110 9.07 15.21 -9.03
CA PHE A 110 8.28 16.22 -8.35
C PHE A 110 8.53 17.58 -9.01
N VAL A 111 7.46 18.21 -9.49
CA VAL A 111 7.50 19.50 -10.18
C VAL A 111 7.16 20.61 -9.20
N ALA A 112 8.11 21.50 -8.93
CA ALA A 112 7.96 22.64 -8.03
C ALA A 112 7.62 23.91 -8.80
N SER A 113 6.55 24.60 -8.39
CA SER A 113 6.08 25.87 -8.96
C SER A 113 6.18 27.04 -7.98
N SER A 114 6.94 26.87 -6.88
CA SER A 114 7.25 27.94 -5.93
C SER A 114 8.55 27.65 -5.19
N GLU A 115 9.20 28.69 -4.65
CA GLU A 115 10.40 28.53 -3.82
C GLU A 115 10.08 27.69 -2.57
N LYS A 116 8.89 27.82 -1.99
CA LYS A 116 8.44 26.99 -0.86
C LYS A 116 8.47 25.49 -1.20
N HIS A 117 8.07 25.11 -2.42
CA HIS A 117 8.15 23.71 -2.88
C HIS A 117 9.62 23.27 -2.99
N LEU A 118 10.52 24.11 -3.52
CA LEU A 118 11.94 23.78 -3.61
C LEU A 118 12.59 23.64 -2.24
N GLU A 119 12.31 24.54 -1.31
CA GLU A 119 12.80 24.45 0.07
C GLU A 119 12.37 23.13 0.73
N TYR A 120 11.12 22.76 0.56
CA TYR A 120 10.60 21.48 1.03
C TYR A 120 11.34 20.28 0.42
N LEU A 121 11.55 20.27 -0.91
CA LEU A 121 12.29 19.20 -1.58
C LEU A 121 13.75 19.13 -1.15
N ARG A 122 14.43 20.28 -0.99
CA ARG A 122 15.81 20.36 -0.48
C ARG A 122 15.94 19.82 0.94
N ALA A 123 14.97 20.17 1.82
CA ALA A 123 14.95 19.66 3.18
C ALA A 123 14.77 18.13 3.22
N ASN A 124 13.89 17.59 2.38
CA ASN A 124 13.69 16.15 2.27
C ASN A 124 14.93 15.44 1.70
N GLN A 125 15.55 15.99 0.65
CA GLN A 125 16.79 15.46 0.08
C GLN A 125 17.93 15.45 1.12
N ALA A 126 18.11 16.53 1.88
CA ALA A 126 19.13 16.58 2.93
C ALA A 126 18.96 15.43 3.94
N LYS A 127 17.72 15.16 4.38
CA LYS A 127 17.40 14.04 5.27
C LYS A 127 17.66 12.68 4.61
N GLN A 128 17.32 12.54 3.34
CA GLN A 128 17.60 11.31 2.56
C GLN A 128 19.11 11.05 2.49
N VAL A 129 19.91 12.08 2.24
CA VAL A 129 21.39 11.98 2.19
C VAL A 129 21.97 11.63 3.57
N GLU A 130 21.44 12.20 4.65
CA GLU A 130 21.83 11.87 6.03
C GLU A 130 21.59 10.37 6.33
N LEU A 131 20.50 9.81 5.81
CA LEU A 131 20.16 8.40 5.95
C LEU A 131 20.89 7.48 4.94
N GLY A 132 21.83 8.03 4.16
CA GLY A 132 22.65 7.28 3.21
C GLY A 132 22.05 7.15 1.81
N PHE A 133 20.89 7.73 1.53
CA PHE A 133 20.28 7.73 0.21
C PHE A 133 20.74 8.93 -0.61
N LYS A 134 21.49 8.67 -1.69
CA LYS A 134 22.06 9.68 -2.58
C LYS A 134 21.45 9.68 -3.99
N GLY A 135 20.36 8.93 -4.20
CA GLY A 135 19.75 8.74 -5.53
C GLY A 135 18.78 9.84 -5.92
N CYS A 136 18.45 10.80 -5.05
CA CYS A 136 17.55 11.91 -5.35
C CYS A 136 18.35 13.15 -5.79
N GLU A 137 18.02 13.70 -6.94
CA GLU A 137 18.65 14.88 -7.52
C GLU A 137 17.70 16.08 -7.44
N MET A 138 18.23 17.24 -7.03
CA MET A 138 17.52 18.51 -7.17
C MET A 138 17.72 19.04 -8.59
N LEU A 139 16.62 19.49 -9.21
CA LEU A 139 16.57 19.91 -10.60
C LEU A 139 16.27 21.41 -10.71
N GLY A 140 16.94 22.09 -11.64
CA GLY A 140 16.49 23.40 -12.14
C GLY A 140 15.29 23.28 -13.08
N ALA A 141 14.62 24.40 -13.35
CA ALA A 141 13.45 24.41 -14.25
C ALA A 141 13.75 23.81 -15.64
N GLY A 142 14.92 24.13 -16.21
CA GLY A 142 15.34 23.59 -17.51
C GLY A 142 15.56 22.06 -17.50
N ASP A 143 15.97 21.49 -16.37
CA ASP A 143 16.16 20.05 -16.23
C ASP A 143 14.81 19.33 -16.16
N VAL A 144 13.86 19.89 -15.42
CA VAL A 144 12.48 19.37 -15.33
C VAL A 144 11.85 19.30 -16.71
N VAL A 145 11.98 20.37 -17.51
CA VAL A 145 11.45 20.43 -18.90
C VAL A 145 12.17 19.45 -19.82
N ARG A 146 13.47 19.20 -19.62
CA ARG A 146 14.19 18.16 -20.42
C ARG A 146 13.67 16.76 -20.12
N ILE A 147 13.29 16.46 -18.88
CA ILE A 147 12.72 15.14 -18.51
C ILE A 147 11.31 14.98 -19.09
N LEU A 148 10.49 16.03 -19.02
CA LEU A 148 9.13 16.00 -19.52
C LEU A 148 8.79 17.30 -20.30
N PRO A 149 9.12 17.36 -21.60
CA PRO A 149 8.95 18.57 -22.43
C PRO A 149 7.50 19.04 -22.60
N GLN A 150 6.52 18.20 -22.32
CA GLN A 150 5.10 18.52 -22.44
C GLN A 150 4.55 19.33 -21.26
N LEU A 151 5.32 19.53 -20.19
CA LEU A 151 4.91 20.34 -19.06
C LEU A 151 4.72 21.81 -19.44
N ARG A 152 3.72 22.47 -18.87
CA ARG A 152 3.71 23.92 -18.79
C ARG A 152 4.88 24.35 -17.90
N ALA A 153 5.75 25.17 -18.43
CA ALA A 153 7.04 25.50 -17.83
C ALA A 153 7.14 26.92 -17.24
N ASP A 154 6.16 27.80 -17.56
CA ASP A 154 6.19 29.22 -17.22
C ASP A 154 6.18 29.50 -15.71
N ASP A 155 5.63 28.59 -14.89
CA ASP A 155 5.61 28.65 -13.44
C ASP A 155 6.58 27.67 -12.74
N VAL A 156 7.30 26.82 -13.51
CA VAL A 156 8.22 25.83 -12.93
C VAL A 156 9.51 26.50 -12.48
N VAL A 157 9.80 26.39 -11.19
CA VAL A 157 11.06 26.92 -10.59
C VAL A 157 12.11 25.82 -10.42
N GLY A 158 11.73 24.54 -10.50
CA GLY A 158 12.61 23.38 -10.40
C GLY A 158 11.85 22.14 -9.95
N GLY A 159 12.56 21.20 -9.35
CA GLY A 159 11.96 19.93 -8.89
C GLY A 159 12.96 19.01 -8.21
N SER A 160 12.52 17.78 -7.97
CA SER A 160 13.40 16.67 -7.61
C SER A 160 13.12 15.45 -8.44
N PHE A 161 14.16 14.66 -8.70
CA PHE A 161 14.06 13.41 -9.47
C PHE A 161 14.87 12.31 -8.80
N CYS A 162 14.30 11.11 -8.79
CA CYS A 162 14.98 9.92 -8.32
C CYS A 162 14.79 8.80 -9.35
N ALA A 163 15.86 8.41 -10.02
CA ALA A 163 15.84 7.42 -11.10
C ALA A 163 15.51 5.99 -10.63
N THR A 164 15.77 5.68 -9.36
CA THR A 164 15.43 4.37 -8.76
C THR A 164 14.00 4.30 -8.21
N ASP A 165 13.29 5.41 -8.17
CA ASP A 165 11.86 5.40 -7.92
C ASP A 165 11.11 4.94 -9.19
N GLY A 166 9.85 4.54 -9.07
CA GLY A 166 9.09 4.07 -10.22
C GLY A 166 7.79 3.40 -9.80
N PHE A 167 7.46 2.29 -10.42
CA PHE A 167 6.23 1.58 -10.11
C PHE A 167 6.34 0.07 -10.38
N VAL A 168 5.44 -0.67 -9.73
CA VAL A 168 5.30 -2.13 -9.84
C VAL A 168 3.89 -2.49 -10.27
N ASP A 169 3.67 -3.73 -10.66
CA ASP A 169 2.32 -4.31 -10.65
C ASP A 169 1.99 -4.86 -9.26
N PRO A 170 1.05 -4.23 -8.52
CA PRO A 170 0.69 -4.67 -7.17
C PRO A 170 0.18 -6.12 -7.10
N TYR A 171 -0.51 -6.60 -8.14
CA TYR A 171 -0.96 -7.99 -8.21
C TYR A 171 0.22 -8.96 -8.36
N SER A 172 1.18 -8.66 -9.23
CA SER A 172 2.37 -9.48 -9.42
C SER A 172 3.16 -9.61 -8.14
N VAL A 173 3.40 -8.51 -7.43
CA VAL A 173 4.11 -8.52 -6.14
C VAL A 173 3.35 -9.32 -5.09
N MET A 174 2.04 -9.08 -4.93
CA MET A 174 1.20 -9.83 -3.99
C MET A 174 1.22 -11.34 -4.27
N ASN A 175 1.02 -11.70 -5.54
CA ASN A 175 0.98 -13.11 -5.97
C ASN A 175 2.34 -13.79 -5.80
N GLY A 176 3.44 -13.10 -6.09
CA GLY A 176 4.79 -13.63 -5.90
C GLY A 176 5.08 -13.93 -4.43
N PHE A 177 4.75 -13.00 -3.52
CA PHE A 177 4.86 -13.25 -2.09
C PHE A 177 3.98 -14.43 -1.65
N ALA A 178 2.70 -14.46 -2.06
CA ALA A 178 1.75 -15.50 -1.70
C ALA A 178 2.20 -16.87 -2.19
N ALA A 179 2.59 -16.98 -3.47
CA ALA A 179 3.04 -18.22 -4.07
C ALA A 179 4.28 -18.77 -3.35
N ARG A 180 5.29 -17.92 -3.12
CA ARG A 180 6.52 -18.33 -2.46
C ARG A 180 6.30 -18.73 -1.00
N ALA A 181 5.39 -18.03 -0.29
CA ALA A 181 5.00 -18.41 1.07
C ALA A 181 4.31 -19.79 1.09
N MET A 182 3.40 -20.06 0.13
CA MET A 182 2.73 -21.36 0.02
C MET A 182 3.69 -22.50 -0.32
N GLU A 183 4.66 -22.30 -1.21
CA GLU A 183 5.72 -23.28 -1.49
C GLU A 183 6.51 -23.66 -0.24
N ARG A 184 6.64 -22.71 0.71
CA ARG A 184 7.32 -22.91 1.99
C ARG A 184 6.42 -23.40 3.13
N GLY A 185 5.15 -23.70 2.82
CA GLY A 185 4.21 -24.32 3.75
C GLY A 185 3.14 -23.40 4.37
N ALA A 186 3.09 -22.11 4.00
CA ALA A 186 1.96 -21.27 4.38
C ALA A 186 0.68 -21.72 3.67
N ARG A 187 -0.45 -21.47 4.32
CA ARG A 187 -1.78 -21.72 3.76
C ARG A 187 -2.53 -20.40 3.62
N ILE A 188 -3.19 -20.21 2.49
CA ILE A 188 -4.00 -19.04 2.20
C ILE A 188 -5.44 -19.49 1.92
N GLU A 189 -6.32 -19.25 2.88
CA GLU A 189 -7.73 -19.58 2.81
C GLU A 189 -8.53 -18.36 2.38
N LYS A 190 -9.17 -18.46 1.22
CA LYS A 190 -9.98 -17.40 0.62
C LYS A 190 -11.47 -17.66 0.86
N GLY A 191 -12.27 -16.58 0.96
CA GLY A 191 -13.69 -16.66 1.32
C GLY A 191 -13.87 -17.01 2.79
N VAL A 192 -12.92 -16.61 3.65
CA VAL A 192 -12.96 -16.85 5.10
C VAL A 192 -12.84 -15.54 5.84
N GLU A 193 -13.96 -15.09 6.36
CA GLU A 193 -14.04 -13.89 7.20
C GLU A 193 -13.72 -14.24 8.65
N VAL A 194 -12.81 -13.49 9.25
CA VAL A 194 -12.58 -13.50 10.69
C VAL A 194 -13.69 -12.66 11.35
N THR A 195 -14.37 -13.25 12.31
CA THR A 195 -15.52 -12.64 13.00
C THR A 195 -15.27 -12.37 14.49
N ALA A 196 -14.16 -12.87 15.02
CA ALA A 196 -13.75 -12.61 16.40
C ALA A 196 -12.24 -12.84 16.58
N ILE A 197 -11.63 -12.10 17.48
CA ILE A 197 -10.31 -12.40 18.05
C ILE A 197 -10.55 -13.05 19.42
N LEU A 198 -10.22 -14.34 19.53
CA LEU A 198 -10.39 -15.10 20.77
C LEU A 198 -9.25 -14.80 21.73
N ARG A 199 -9.56 -14.58 23.01
CA ARG A 199 -8.59 -14.20 24.04
C ARG A 199 -8.77 -15.05 25.30
N ASP A 200 -7.69 -15.26 26.03
CA ASP A 200 -7.66 -15.79 27.38
C ASP A 200 -6.81 -14.87 28.30
N GLU A 201 -6.52 -15.29 29.52
CA GLU A 201 -5.73 -14.53 30.50
C GLU A 201 -4.28 -14.23 29.99
N ARG A 202 -3.78 -14.98 29.01
CA ARG A 202 -2.43 -14.82 28.45
C ARG A 202 -2.40 -13.98 27.17
N GLY A 203 -3.54 -13.46 26.71
CA GLY A 203 -3.66 -12.67 25.49
C GLY A 203 -4.43 -13.41 24.39
N VAL A 204 -3.95 -13.37 23.15
CA VAL A 204 -4.57 -14.05 22.00
C VAL A 204 -4.59 -15.57 22.22
N ALA A 205 -5.76 -16.19 21.99
CA ALA A 205 -5.99 -17.64 22.02
C ALA A 205 -6.39 -18.21 20.65
N GLY A 206 -6.78 -17.36 19.70
CA GLY A 206 -7.17 -17.77 18.35
C GLY A 206 -8.01 -16.73 17.63
N VAL A 207 -8.58 -17.17 16.51
CA VAL A 207 -9.58 -16.41 15.75
C VAL A 207 -10.86 -17.22 15.56
N GLY A 208 -12.00 -16.55 15.61
CA GLY A 208 -13.29 -17.11 15.23
C GLY A 208 -13.58 -16.83 13.75
N THR A 209 -14.13 -17.82 13.04
CA THR A 209 -14.61 -17.68 11.67
C THR A 209 -15.94 -18.40 11.50
N ARG A 210 -16.67 -18.13 10.40
CA ARG A 210 -17.89 -18.89 10.07
C ARG A 210 -17.63 -20.38 9.77
N ARG A 211 -16.37 -20.74 9.49
CA ARG A 211 -15.93 -22.14 9.27
C ARG A 211 -15.35 -22.80 10.54
N GLY A 212 -15.53 -22.18 11.68
CA GLY A 212 -15.02 -22.63 12.99
C GLY A 212 -13.80 -21.84 13.48
N PRO A 213 -13.39 -22.08 14.73
CA PRO A 213 -12.27 -21.40 15.32
C PRO A 213 -10.93 -21.98 14.83
N VAL A 214 -9.89 -21.12 14.82
CA VAL A 214 -8.50 -21.53 14.62
C VAL A 214 -7.70 -21.09 15.85
N GLN A 215 -7.04 -22.01 16.51
CA GLN A 215 -6.19 -21.74 17.68
C GLN A 215 -4.86 -21.16 17.22
N THR A 216 -4.42 -20.09 17.87
CA THR A 216 -3.08 -19.49 17.67
C THR A 216 -2.72 -18.60 18.85
N ARG A 217 -1.44 -18.34 19.04
CA ARG A 217 -0.93 -17.35 20.01
C ARG A 217 -0.43 -16.07 19.34
N ALA A 218 -0.46 -15.99 18.01
CA ALA A 218 -0.06 -14.82 17.26
C ALA A 218 -1.05 -14.52 16.13
N VAL A 219 -1.71 -13.37 16.20
CA VAL A 219 -2.61 -12.86 15.17
C VAL A 219 -2.06 -11.55 14.64
N VAL A 220 -1.91 -11.46 13.31
CA VAL A 220 -1.54 -10.23 12.64
C VAL A 220 -2.77 -9.64 11.95
N ASN A 221 -3.14 -8.42 12.33
CA ASN A 221 -4.13 -7.64 11.61
C ASN A 221 -3.45 -6.98 10.40
N ALA A 222 -3.74 -7.46 9.20
CA ALA A 222 -3.34 -6.91 7.90
C ALA A 222 -4.58 -6.64 7.03
N ALA A 223 -5.71 -6.27 7.68
CA ALA A 223 -7.03 -6.17 7.05
C ALA A 223 -7.25 -4.88 6.25
N GLY A 224 -6.20 -4.07 6.03
CA GLY A 224 -6.26 -2.85 5.23
C GLY A 224 -7.33 -1.88 5.76
N PRO A 225 -8.23 -1.37 4.91
CA PRO A 225 -9.26 -0.41 5.34
C PRO A 225 -10.20 -0.89 6.44
N TRP A 226 -10.31 -2.21 6.67
CA TRP A 226 -11.11 -2.82 7.74
C TRP A 226 -10.32 -3.09 9.03
N ALA A 227 -9.11 -2.55 9.12
CA ALA A 227 -8.20 -2.79 10.25
C ALA A 227 -8.78 -2.35 11.59
N ALA A 228 -9.49 -1.23 11.64
CA ALA A 228 -10.13 -0.74 12.86
C ALA A 228 -11.23 -1.70 13.37
N GLU A 229 -11.99 -2.31 12.46
CA GLU A 229 -13.01 -3.31 12.80
C GLU A 229 -12.37 -4.58 13.39
N VAL A 230 -11.29 -5.07 12.78
CA VAL A 230 -10.55 -6.23 13.29
C VAL A 230 -9.86 -5.93 14.62
N ALA A 231 -9.30 -4.74 14.79
CA ALA A 231 -8.72 -4.30 16.06
C ALA A 231 -9.77 -4.22 17.17
N HIS A 232 -10.97 -3.73 16.85
CA HIS A 232 -12.10 -3.67 17.78
C HIS A 232 -12.51 -5.05 18.29
N MET A 233 -12.45 -6.10 17.46
CA MET A 233 -12.70 -7.49 17.88
C MET A 233 -11.72 -7.96 18.96
N ALA A 234 -10.52 -7.36 19.01
CA ALA A 234 -9.52 -7.62 20.06
C ALA A 234 -9.64 -6.65 21.26
N GLY A 235 -10.61 -5.73 21.25
CA GLY A 235 -10.75 -4.68 22.28
C GLY A 235 -9.73 -3.54 22.12
N VAL A 236 -9.15 -3.36 20.93
CA VAL A 236 -8.12 -2.35 20.63
C VAL A 236 -8.74 -1.21 19.82
N GLN A 237 -8.47 0.02 20.24
CA GLN A 237 -8.82 1.22 19.48
C GLN A 237 -7.67 1.51 18.49
N LEU A 238 -7.93 1.41 17.21
CA LEU A 238 -6.95 1.67 16.14
C LEU A 238 -7.42 2.88 15.31
N PRO A 239 -6.68 4.00 15.30
CA PRO A 239 -7.07 5.21 14.57
C PRO A 239 -6.73 5.08 13.09
N VAL A 240 -7.46 4.22 12.41
CA VAL A 240 -7.38 3.99 10.96
C VAL A 240 -8.75 4.23 10.36
N GLU A 241 -8.81 5.16 9.40
CA GLU A 241 -10.04 5.51 8.69
C GLU A 241 -9.90 5.21 7.19
N PRO A 242 -10.90 4.55 6.57
CA PRO A 242 -10.91 4.34 5.13
C PRO A 242 -11.22 5.65 4.41
N LEU A 243 -10.45 5.95 3.36
CA LEU A 243 -10.64 7.14 2.54
C LEU A 243 -10.55 6.77 1.05
N ARG A 244 -11.60 7.10 0.29
CA ARG A 244 -11.65 6.79 -1.14
C ARG A 244 -10.58 7.56 -1.91
N ARG A 245 -9.92 6.85 -2.82
CA ARG A 245 -9.07 7.43 -3.88
C ARG A 245 -9.50 6.85 -5.21
N MET A 246 -9.51 7.69 -6.26
CA MET A 246 -9.97 7.33 -7.57
C MET A 246 -8.87 7.46 -8.61
N LEU A 247 -8.82 6.51 -9.52
CA LEU A 247 -7.85 6.46 -10.61
C LEU A 247 -8.57 6.47 -11.96
N VAL A 248 -8.01 7.22 -12.89
CA VAL A 248 -8.58 7.42 -14.22
C VAL A 248 -7.59 6.96 -15.28
N PRO A 249 -7.81 5.78 -15.91
CA PRO A 249 -7.02 5.36 -17.05
C PRO A 249 -7.46 6.13 -18.31
N THR A 250 -6.51 6.44 -19.18
CA THR A 250 -6.79 7.04 -20.48
C THR A 250 -6.80 6.02 -21.61
N GLU A 251 -7.33 6.37 -22.74
CA GLU A 251 -7.06 5.69 -23.99
C GLU A 251 -5.60 5.93 -24.42
N PRO A 252 -5.08 5.24 -25.47
CA PRO A 252 -3.70 5.42 -25.94
C PRO A 252 -3.35 6.89 -26.19
N PHE A 253 -2.19 7.33 -25.66
CA PHE A 253 -1.76 8.72 -25.72
C PHE A 253 -0.26 8.82 -26.05
N PRO A 254 0.12 8.80 -27.35
CA PRO A 254 1.51 8.74 -27.77
C PRO A 254 2.32 10.03 -27.57
N GLN A 255 1.68 11.13 -27.17
CA GLN A 255 2.38 12.41 -26.91
C GLN A 255 3.22 12.37 -25.63
N ILE A 256 2.93 11.43 -24.72
CA ILE A 256 3.77 11.15 -23.55
C ILE A 256 4.50 9.82 -23.78
N SER A 257 5.80 9.84 -23.58
CA SER A 257 6.62 8.62 -23.67
C SER A 257 6.16 7.58 -22.63
N HIS A 258 6.07 6.33 -23.03
CA HIS A 258 5.86 5.21 -22.09
C HIS A 258 7.06 4.97 -21.15
N GLN A 259 8.16 5.70 -21.33
CA GLN A 259 9.30 5.75 -20.43
C GLN A 259 9.28 6.99 -19.51
N ALA A 260 8.23 7.83 -19.59
CA ALA A 260 8.11 8.98 -18.71
C ALA A 260 8.05 8.57 -17.23
N PRO A 261 8.62 9.36 -16.32
CA PRO A 261 8.54 9.07 -14.89
C PRO A 261 7.11 9.25 -14.36
N MET A 262 6.84 8.69 -13.19
CA MET A 262 5.74 9.15 -12.36
C MET A 262 5.95 10.63 -12.09
N THR A 263 5.04 11.48 -12.54
CA THR A 263 5.16 12.94 -12.44
C THR A 263 4.11 13.49 -11.48
N ILE A 264 4.55 14.28 -10.52
CA ILE A 264 3.72 14.90 -9.48
C ILE A 264 3.81 16.42 -9.60
N ASP A 265 2.69 17.08 -9.80
CA ASP A 265 2.56 18.52 -9.70
C ASP A 265 2.35 18.93 -8.22
N MET A 266 3.35 19.52 -7.61
CA MET A 266 3.28 19.90 -6.19
C MET A 266 2.27 21.02 -5.89
N ALA A 267 1.88 21.80 -6.91
CA ALA A 267 0.90 22.86 -6.72
C ALA A 267 -0.52 22.35 -6.48
N THR A 268 -0.88 21.26 -7.15
CA THR A 268 -2.25 20.72 -7.13
C THR A 268 -2.36 19.33 -6.53
N GLY A 269 -1.25 18.59 -6.39
CA GLY A 269 -1.23 17.17 -6.05
C GLY A 269 -1.62 16.25 -7.21
N PHE A 270 -1.92 16.80 -8.41
CA PHE A 270 -2.16 15.99 -9.60
C PHE A 270 -0.91 15.19 -9.94
N HIS A 271 -1.10 13.92 -10.25
CA HIS A 271 -0.01 13.06 -10.67
C HIS A 271 -0.46 12.02 -11.70
N PHE A 272 0.49 11.55 -12.49
CA PHE A 272 0.24 10.54 -13.50
C PHE A 272 1.49 9.71 -13.78
N ARG A 273 1.26 8.56 -14.38
CA ARG A 273 2.30 7.70 -14.95
C ARG A 273 1.84 7.02 -16.23
N PRO A 274 2.78 6.53 -17.05
CA PRO A 274 2.44 5.65 -18.17
C PRO A 274 1.75 4.37 -17.69
N GLU A 275 0.72 3.94 -18.44
CA GLU A 275 0.00 2.68 -18.24
C GLU A 275 -0.36 2.06 -19.58
N GLY A 276 0.34 0.98 -19.95
CA GLY A 276 0.20 0.37 -21.27
C GLY A 276 0.55 1.38 -22.38
N LEU A 277 -0.39 1.64 -23.27
CA LEU A 277 -0.27 2.65 -24.34
C LEU A 277 -0.83 4.03 -23.95
N GLY A 278 -1.45 4.14 -22.79
CA GLY A 278 -2.04 5.36 -22.25
C GLY A 278 -1.38 5.79 -20.96
N LEU A 279 -2.16 6.47 -20.13
CA LEU A 279 -1.74 7.01 -18.83
C LEU A 279 -2.69 6.56 -17.73
N LEU A 280 -2.21 6.56 -16.52
CA LEU A 280 -3.01 6.45 -15.31
C LEU A 280 -2.90 7.76 -14.55
N LEU A 281 -4.04 8.44 -14.39
CA LEU A 281 -4.14 9.73 -13.74
C LEU A 281 -4.65 9.55 -12.30
N ALA A 282 -4.12 10.33 -11.37
CA ALA A 282 -4.55 10.36 -9.98
C ALA A 282 -4.50 11.77 -9.40
N TRP A 283 -5.37 12.00 -8.44
CA TRP A 283 -5.44 13.22 -7.65
C TRP A 283 -6.21 12.95 -6.36
N SER A 284 -5.71 13.49 -5.26
CA SER A 284 -6.39 13.40 -3.96
C SER A 284 -7.39 14.53 -3.81
N ASP A 285 -8.70 14.22 -3.99
CA ASP A 285 -9.77 15.20 -3.78
C ASP A 285 -9.82 15.57 -2.29
N PRO A 286 -9.58 16.84 -1.90
CA PRO A 286 -9.60 17.25 -0.50
C PRO A 286 -11.02 17.25 0.10
N ASP A 287 -12.06 17.25 -0.74
CA ASP A 287 -13.46 17.21 -0.29
C ASP A 287 -13.95 15.79 0.01
N GLU A 288 -13.15 14.75 -0.31
CA GLU A 288 -13.54 13.37 -0.05
C GLU A 288 -13.57 13.09 1.46
N GLN A 289 -14.70 12.56 1.92
CA GLN A 289 -14.91 12.25 3.33
C GLN A 289 -14.58 10.79 3.65
N PRO A 290 -14.04 10.51 4.83
CA PRO A 290 -13.80 9.14 5.30
C PRO A 290 -15.04 8.25 5.16
N GLY A 291 -14.82 6.98 4.87
CA GLY A 291 -15.87 5.98 4.73
C GLY A 291 -15.56 4.89 3.71
N PHE A 292 -16.32 3.81 3.74
CA PHE A 292 -16.16 2.63 2.88
C PHE A 292 -16.76 2.81 1.47
N LYS A 293 -16.52 3.93 0.83
CA LYS A 293 -16.99 4.20 -0.53
C LYS A 293 -16.03 3.56 -1.54
N THR A 294 -16.50 2.60 -2.32
CA THR A 294 -15.70 1.89 -3.33
C THR A 294 -16.21 2.09 -4.76
N ILE A 295 -17.24 2.92 -4.94
CA ILE A 295 -17.80 3.23 -6.24
C ILE A 295 -17.07 4.42 -6.84
N PHE A 296 -16.65 4.29 -8.09
CA PHE A 296 -16.06 5.39 -8.86
C PHE A 296 -17.14 6.45 -9.15
N ASP A 297 -16.79 7.71 -8.92
CA ASP A 297 -17.64 8.85 -9.21
C ASP A 297 -17.20 9.49 -10.53
N SER A 298 -18.05 9.43 -11.54
CA SER A 298 -17.72 9.94 -12.88
C SER A 298 -17.50 11.47 -12.90
N SER A 299 -18.05 12.23 -11.94
CA SER A 299 -17.81 13.66 -11.81
C SER A 299 -16.35 14.00 -11.48
N PHE A 300 -15.62 13.04 -10.91
CA PHE A 300 -14.18 13.16 -10.64
C PHE A 300 -13.35 13.37 -11.92
N VAL A 301 -13.82 12.86 -13.07
CA VAL A 301 -13.10 12.97 -14.35
C VAL A 301 -12.91 14.45 -14.73
N GLU A 302 -13.93 15.28 -14.61
CA GLU A 302 -13.81 16.71 -14.90
C GLU A 302 -12.83 17.41 -13.96
N LYS A 303 -12.92 17.10 -12.66
CA LYS A 303 -12.02 17.66 -11.64
C LYS A 303 -10.55 17.33 -11.91
N ILE A 304 -10.23 16.07 -12.26
CA ILE A 304 -8.85 15.66 -12.51
C ILE A 304 -8.32 16.17 -13.84
N LEU A 305 -9.14 16.17 -14.91
CA LEU A 305 -8.74 16.67 -16.23
C LEU A 305 -8.46 18.18 -16.21
N THR A 306 -9.19 18.96 -15.45
CA THR A 306 -8.91 20.39 -15.26
C THR A 306 -7.48 20.61 -14.75
N ARG A 307 -7.03 19.84 -13.75
CA ARG A 307 -5.68 19.92 -13.20
C ARG A 307 -4.62 19.36 -14.15
N ALA A 308 -4.98 18.27 -14.82
CA ALA A 308 -4.12 17.62 -15.80
C ALA A 308 -3.75 18.57 -16.95
N VAL A 309 -4.73 19.21 -17.56
CA VAL A 309 -4.52 20.20 -18.65
C VAL A 309 -3.79 21.45 -18.15
N GLN A 310 -4.05 21.86 -16.92
CA GLN A 310 -3.35 23.00 -16.33
C GLN A 310 -1.84 22.76 -16.24
N ARG A 311 -1.41 21.54 -15.89
CA ARG A 311 0.02 21.19 -15.77
C ARG A 311 0.62 20.68 -17.08
N VAL A 312 -0.13 19.95 -17.90
CA VAL A 312 0.32 19.34 -19.15
C VAL A 312 -0.66 19.74 -20.26
N PRO A 313 -0.45 20.86 -20.97
CA PRO A 313 -1.44 21.40 -21.91
C PRO A 313 -1.91 20.45 -23.00
N CYS A 314 -1.05 19.56 -23.52
CA CYS A 314 -1.46 18.57 -24.51
C CYS A 314 -2.50 17.55 -24.00
N PHE A 315 -2.76 17.51 -22.67
CA PHE A 315 -3.80 16.67 -22.07
C PHE A 315 -5.22 17.16 -22.40
N GLU A 316 -5.40 18.34 -23.01
CA GLU A 316 -6.68 18.74 -23.61
C GLU A 316 -7.21 17.71 -24.63
N ASN A 317 -6.29 16.93 -25.23
CA ASN A 317 -6.61 15.91 -26.22
C ASN A 317 -6.78 14.50 -25.62
N LEU A 318 -6.69 14.34 -24.26
CA LEU A 318 -6.86 13.04 -23.63
C LEU A 318 -8.28 12.50 -23.85
N GLN A 319 -8.33 11.25 -24.27
CA GLN A 319 -9.57 10.49 -24.33
C GLN A 319 -9.69 9.62 -23.06
N VAL A 320 -10.78 9.80 -22.35
CA VAL A 320 -11.06 9.08 -21.09
C VAL A 320 -12.43 8.41 -21.20
N ASN A 321 -12.48 7.13 -20.87
CA ASN A 321 -13.74 6.44 -20.67
C ASN A 321 -14.04 6.35 -19.15
N PRO A 322 -15.02 7.12 -18.63
CA PRO A 322 -15.34 7.11 -17.20
C PRO A 322 -15.70 5.72 -16.65
N ALA A 323 -16.26 4.84 -17.49
CA ALA A 323 -16.61 3.47 -17.08
C ALA A 323 -15.39 2.59 -16.78
N ARG A 324 -14.17 2.99 -17.18
CA ARG A 324 -12.92 2.31 -16.89
C ARG A 324 -12.22 2.85 -15.63
N GLY A 325 -12.67 3.98 -15.08
CA GLY A 325 -12.20 4.48 -13.80
C GLY A 325 -12.55 3.55 -12.65
N TRP A 326 -11.73 3.54 -11.62
CA TRP A 326 -12.00 2.75 -10.43
C TRP A 326 -11.65 3.50 -9.14
N ALA A 327 -12.24 3.03 -8.04
CA ALA A 327 -11.99 3.55 -6.71
C ALA A 327 -11.35 2.47 -5.83
N GLY A 328 -10.40 2.88 -5.00
CA GLY A 328 -9.80 2.11 -3.93
C GLY A 328 -9.91 2.86 -2.61
N LEU A 329 -9.57 2.19 -1.51
CA LEU A 329 -9.56 2.80 -0.19
C LEU A 329 -8.11 2.93 0.30
N TYR A 330 -7.72 4.13 0.70
CA TYR A 330 -6.58 4.32 1.59
C TYR A 330 -7.02 3.99 3.02
N GLU A 331 -6.10 3.55 3.83
CA GLU A 331 -6.24 3.34 5.26
C GLU A 331 -5.46 4.46 5.97
N MET A 332 -6.15 5.57 6.25
CA MET A 332 -5.53 6.78 6.76
C MET A 332 -5.28 6.70 8.27
N THR A 333 -4.12 7.15 8.69
CA THR A 333 -3.78 7.40 10.10
C THR A 333 -3.62 8.91 10.34
N PRO A 334 -3.73 9.39 11.58
CA PRO A 334 -3.61 10.82 11.88
C PRO A 334 -2.27 11.46 11.48
N ASP A 335 -1.18 10.68 11.44
CA ASP A 335 0.18 11.14 11.12
C ASP A 335 0.70 10.59 9.78
N HIS A 336 -0.18 9.95 9.01
CA HIS A 336 0.11 9.35 7.70
C HIS A 336 1.20 8.26 7.70
N HIS A 337 1.51 7.68 8.88
CA HIS A 337 2.43 6.54 9.01
C HIS A 337 1.68 5.25 9.30
N ALA A 338 2.27 4.14 8.87
CA ALA A 338 1.78 2.82 9.23
C ALA A 338 1.77 2.59 10.74
N VAL A 339 0.91 1.70 11.20
CA VAL A 339 0.93 1.17 12.56
C VAL A 339 1.44 -0.25 12.49
N LEU A 340 2.66 -0.48 12.97
CA LEU A 340 3.35 -1.77 12.91
C LEU A 340 3.78 -2.24 14.29
N GLY A 341 3.59 -3.52 14.57
CA GLY A 341 4.14 -4.17 15.75
C GLY A 341 3.10 -4.70 16.73
N PRO A 342 3.55 -5.17 17.90
CA PRO A 342 2.67 -5.75 18.91
C PRO A 342 1.81 -4.70 19.60
N VAL A 343 0.62 -5.12 20.02
CA VAL A 343 -0.26 -4.35 20.90
C VAL A 343 0.03 -4.76 22.33
N ARG A 344 0.46 -3.81 23.16
CA ARG A 344 0.90 -4.07 24.54
C ARG A 344 -0.21 -4.68 25.41
N GLU A 345 -1.44 -4.17 25.25
CA GLU A 345 -2.61 -4.56 26.04
C GLU A 345 -3.18 -5.92 25.63
N VAL A 346 -2.76 -6.45 24.46
CA VAL A 346 -3.23 -7.73 23.94
C VAL A 346 -2.05 -8.55 23.45
N PRO A 347 -1.34 -9.25 24.35
CA PRO A 347 -0.19 -10.08 23.99
C PRO A 347 -0.54 -11.06 22.85
N GLY A 348 0.31 -11.12 21.83
CA GLY A 348 0.10 -11.94 20.67
C GLY A 348 -0.76 -11.31 19.57
N PHE A 349 -1.27 -10.09 19.75
CA PHE A 349 -1.93 -9.33 18.69
C PHE A 349 -0.96 -8.32 18.08
N PHE A 350 -0.80 -8.38 16.74
CA PHE A 350 0.12 -7.54 15.98
C PHE A 350 -0.65 -6.74 14.95
N LEU A 351 -0.18 -5.52 14.64
CA LEU A 351 -0.75 -4.61 13.67
C LEU A 351 0.18 -4.45 12.46
N ALA A 352 -0.39 -4.38 11.28
CA ALA A 352 0.26 -4.06 10.01
C ALA A 352 -0.73 -3.28 9.14
N ASN A 353 -1.02 -2.03 9.50
CA ASN A 353 -2.14 -1.24 9.01
C ASN A 353 -1.80 0.24 8.84
N GLY A 354 -2.71 1.02 8.26
CA GLY A 354 -2.65 2.47 8.30
C GLY A 354 -1.58 3.07 7.38
N PHE A 355 -1.30 2.46 6.25
CA PHE A 355 -0.21 2.89 5.36
C PHE A 355 -0.47 4.20 4.65
N SER A 356 -1.64 4.79 4.72
CA SER A 356 -1.98 6.11 4.15
C SER A 356 -1.56 6.27 2.67
N GLY A 357 -1.71 5.19 1.88
CA GLY A 357 -1.33 5.13 0.46
C GLY A 357 0.01 4.47 0.16
N HIS A 358 0.86 4.20 1.14
CA HIS A 358 2.23 3.69 0.94
C HIS A 358 2.37 2.15 1.07
N GLY A 359 1.27 1.41 1.25
CA GLY A 359 1.29 -0.02 1.56
C GLY A 359 1.97 -0.90 0.50
N VAL A 360 1.83 -0.59 -0.78
CA VAL A 360 2.47 -1.34 -1.86
C VAL A 360 3.98 -1.24 -1.77
N MET A 361 4.51 -0.01 -1.77
CA MET A 361 5.95 0.25 -1.77
C MET A 361 6.65 -0.21 -0.49
N HIS A 362 5.97 -0.16 0.65
CA HIS A 362 6.52 -0.57 1.95
C HIS A 362 6.22 -2.03 2.32
N SER A 363 5.49 -2.76 1.47
CA SER A 363 5.14 -4.15 1.78
C SER A 363 6.36 -5.06 2.03
N PRO A 364 7.51 -4.98 1.30
CA PRO A 364 8.68 -5.78 1.61
C PRO A 364 9.24 -5.49 3.02
N ALA A 365 9.45 -4.22 3.35
CA ALA A 365 9.96 -3.81 4.66
C ALA A 365 9.00 -4.22 5.79
N THR A 366 7.69 -4.03 5.59
CA THR A 366 6.66 -4.42 6.56
C THR A 366 6.71 -5.92 6.86
N GLY A 367 6.80 -6.74 5.80
CA GLY A 367 6.89 -8.19 5.98
C GLY A 367 8.09 -8.59 6.81
N ARG A 368 9.27 -8.00 6.52
CA ARG A 368 10.51 -8.25 7.26
C ARG A 368 10.38 -7.80 8.73
N ILE A 369 9.89 -6.59 8.97
CA ILE A 369 9.73 -6.03 10.32
C ILE A 369 8.78 -6.91 11.15
N LEU A 370 7.61 -7.26 10.63
CA LEU A 370 6.63 -8.07 11.36
C LEU A 370 7.15 -9.49 11.63
N ALA A 371 7.81 -10.12 10.65
CA ALA A 371 8.42 -11.44 10.86
C ALA A 371 9.49 -11.39 11.97
N ASP A 372 10.35 -10.38 11.97
CA ASP A 372 11.37 -10.19 13.00
C ASP A 372 10.74 -9.95 14.38
N LEU A 373 9.71 -9.09 14.48
CA LEU A 373 9.02 -8.81 15.75
C LEU A 373 8.31 -10.05 16.31
N ILE A 374 7.68 -10.85 15.45
CA ILE A 374 6.97 -12.06 15.86
C ILE A 374 7.94 -13.15 16.30
N LEU A 375 9.04 -13.36 15.57
CA LEU A 375 9.96 -14.48 15.80
C LEU A 375 11.09 -14.15 16.78
N LYS A 376 11.53 -12.88 16.85
CA LYS A 376 12.72 -12.45 17.60
C LYS A 376 12.39 -11.40 18.69
N GLY A 377 11.19 -10.78 18.63
CA GLY A 377 10.79 -9.71 19.54
C GLY A 377 11.39 -8.33 19.19
N THR A 378 12.25 -8.23 18.19
CA THR A 378 12.88 -6.97 17.75
C THR A 378 13.17 -7.01 16.25
N SER A 379 13.33 -5.84 15.62
CA SER A 379 13.78 -5.71 14.23
C SER A 379 14.95 -4.73 14.16
N ASP A 380 15.89 -5.01 13.28
CA ASP A 380 17.07 -4.17 13.02
C ASP A 380 16.86 -3.17 11.85
N LEU A 381 15.72 -3.28 11.16
CA LEU A 381 15.44 -2.45 9.97
C LEU A 381 15.04 -1.03 10.34
N ILE A 382 14.23 -0.87 11.38
CA ILE A 382 13.79 0.42 11.93
C ILE A 382 13.66 0.30 13.45
N ASP A 383 13.58 1.43 14.16
CA ASP A 383 13.08 1.43 15.56
C ASP A 383 11.57 1.14 15.55
N PRO A 384 11.14 -0.04 16.05
CA PRO A 384 9.71 -0.42 16.01
C PRO A 384 8.80 0.56 16.77
N ARG A 385 9.36 1.31 17.74
CA ARG A 385 8.58 2.28 18.54
C ARG A 385 8.08 3.45 17.72
N SER A 386 8.76 3.81 16.63
CA SER A 386 8.35 4.91 15.73
C SER A 386 7.03 4.64 15.02
N LEU A 387 6.69 3.36 14.82
CA LEU A 387 5.44 2.93 14.17
C LEU A 387 4.48 2.17 15.10
N SER A 388 4.78 2.14 16.42
CA SER A 388 3.90 1.47 17.40
C SER A 388 2.57 2.21 17.57
N LEU A 389 1.52 1.48 17.96
CA LEU A 389 0.22 2.07 18.29
C LEU A 389 0.34 3.07 19.45
N ASP A 390 1.22 2.81 20.40
CA ASP A 390 1.45 3.64 21.59
C ASP A 390 1.80 5.10 21.27
N ARG A 391 2.39 5.37 20.06
CA ARG A 391 2.77 6.74 19.66
C ARG A 391 1.60 7.73 19.67
N PHE A 392 0.36 7.25 19.44
CA PHE A 392 -0.84 8.10 19.47
C PHE A 392 -1.21 8.52 20.88
N VAL A 393 -1.04 7.62 21.85
CA VAL A 393 -1.32 7.89 23.27
C VAL A 393 -0.19 8.71 23.90
N GLU A 394 1.05 8.42 23.52
CA GLU A 394 2.26 9.08 24.05
C GLU A 394 2.54 10.44 23.39
N GLY A 395 1.76 10.85 22.38
CA GLY A 395 1.94 12.11 21.67
C GLY A 395 3.25 12.21 20.86
N ARG A 396 3.81 11.06 20.44
CA ARG A 396 5.06 10.97 19.65
C ARG A 396 4.78 10.95 18.13
N LEU A 397 3.84 11.78 17.68
CA LEU A 397 3.49 11.84 16.27
C LEU A 397 4.59 12.52 15.45
N ILE A 398 4.89 11.94 14.30
CA ILE A 398 5.78 12.50 13.28
C ILE A 398 4.97 12.49 11.99
N GLU A 399 4.52 13.65 11.54
CA GLU A 399 3.69 13.74 10.35
C GLU A 399 4.50 13.49 9.07
N GLU A 400 4.05 12.54 8.24
CA GLU A 400 4.53 12.41 6.87
C GLU A 400 3.78 13.39 5.96
N THR A 401 4.50 14.35 5.43
CA THR A 401 3.93 15.41 4.59
C THR A 401 4.02 15.13 3.10
N ALA A 402 4.79 14.10 2.70
CA ALA A 402 4.88 13.65 1.31
C ALA A 402 3.75 12.65 0.95
N VAL A 403 2.51 12.99 1.24
CA VAL A 403 1.29 12.20 0.92
C VAL A 403 0.69 12.69 -0.37
N LEU A 404 0.26 11.74 -1.27
CA LEU A 404 -0.34 12.02 -2.58
C LEU A 404 -1.81 11.60 -2.62
#